data_53fc2c315b4f94ac9c6ad1d29e45d89d
#
_entry.id   53fc2c315b4f94ac9c6ad1d29e45d89d
#
_cell.length_a   1.000
_cell.length_b   1.000
_cell.length_c   1.000
_cell.angle_alpha   90.00
_cell.angle_beta   90.00
_cell.angle_gamma   90.00
#
_symmetry.space_group_name_H-M   'P 1'
#
loop_
_entity.id
_entity.type
_entity.pdbx_description
1 polymer ?
#
loop_
_entity_poly.entity_id
_entity_poly.type
_entity_poly.pdbx_seq_one_letter_code
_entity_poly.pdbx_strand_id
1 'polypeptide(L)'
;NIALWDNKVFLATYDAALVAVDAATGEQLWRTQKADYREAFTHSAGPIVANGVVVSGINGCELFTEDGCFITGHDPDTGEELWRTSTLALPDTPEYATWGDVSPDRRGGGDIWITGSYDPALDLIYFGTSQPKPWAAPSRGMSVEDAALYTNSTLALKPKTGELTWYFQHIPGETIDMEVGFERILADIDGIPTLLTVGKDGILWKLNRQTGDYIDLLDTMDQTIFEVDRAAGTLAYRSDIADAQIGDTYTACPGIYGGHNWQSGTYDATRHLLFLPVHQLCSDMTPREVDLGPGGGGYGADVATYPMP
;
A
#
# COMPACT_ATOMS: atom_id res chain seq x y z
N ASN A 1 -12.86 4.00 -8.45
CA ASN A 1 -13.79 2.89 -8.26
C ASN A 1 -15.02 3.32 -7.47
N ILE A 2 -16.12 2.56 -7.62
CA ILE A 2 -17.38 2.66 -6.86
C ILE A 2 -17.75 1.28 -6.33
N ALA A 3 -18.50 1.23 -5.23
CA ALA A 3 -19.08 -0.01 -4.72
C ALA A 3 -20.61 0.05 -4.77
N LEU A 4 -21.23 -1.10 -4.88
CA LEU A 4 -22.70 -1.26 -4.92
C LEU A 4 -23.14 -2.17 -3.79
N TRP A 5 -24.21 -1.79 -3.11
CA TRP A 5 -24.86 -2.61 -2.08
C TRP A 5 -26.34 -2.22 -1.96
N ASP A 6 -27.22 -3.21 -2.08
CA ASP A 6 -28.65 -2.98 -2.22
C ASP A 6 -28.94 -1.95 -3.33
N ASN A 7 -29.67 -0.89 -3.00
CA ASN A 7 -29.98 0.20 -3.92
C ASN A 7 -29.01 1.41 -3.77
N LYS A 8 -27.82 1.22 -3.23
CA LYS A 8 -26.85 2.31 -2.96
C LYS A 8 -25.59 2.16 -3.80
N VAL A 9 -25.07 3.30 -4.23
CA VAL A 9 -23.74 3.46 -4.81
C VAL A 9 -22.88 4.21 -3.81
N PHE A 10 -21.73 3.63 -3.49
CA PHE A 10 -20.74 4.26 -2.60
C PHE A 10 -19.55 4.74 -3.41
N LEU A 11 -19.08 5.91 -3.09
CA LEU A 11 -17.89 6.52 -3.69
C LEU A 11 -17.06 7.25 -2.64
N ALA A 12 -15.76 7.27 -2.86
CA ALA A 12 -14.82 8.09 -2.12
C ALA A 12 -14.52 9.35 -2.91
N THR A 13 -14.54 10.51 -2.24
CA THR A 13 -14.31 11.80 -2.87
C THR A 13 -12.91 12.32 -2.60
N TYR A 14 -12.38 13.15 -3.50
CA TYR A 14 -11.02 13.66 -3.41
C TYR A 14 -10.77 14.49 -2.13
N ASP A 15 -11.80 15.08 -1.56
CA ASP A 15 -11.75 15.83 -0.30
C ASP A 15 -11.91 14.94 0.95
N ALA A 16 -11.44 13.71 0.88
CA ALA A 16 -11.36 12.75 1.99
C ALA A 16 -12.70 12.39 2.64
N ALA A 17 -13.77 12.27 1.86
CA ALA A 17 -15.06 11.81 2.36
C ALA A 17 -15.57 10.56 1.63
N LEU A 18 -16.43 9.80 2.32
CA LEU A 18 -17.27 8.76 1.73
C LEU A 18 -18.69 9.31 1.51
N VAL A 19 -19.30 8.90 0.41
CA VAL A 19 -20.64 9.31 0.02
C VAL A 19 -21.44 8.08 -0.41
N ALA A 20 -22.70 8.01 0.02
CA ALA A 20 -23.68 7.09 -0.54
C ALA A 20 -24.74 7.88 -1.31
N VAL A 21 -25.09 7.36 -2.48
CA VAL A 21 -26.20 7.87 -3.27
C VAL A 21 -27.19 6.74 -3.57
N ASP A 22 -28.49 7.09 -3.66
CA ASP A 22 -29.50 6.15 -4.15
C ASP A 22 -29.23 5.82 -5.63
N ALA A 23 -29.14 4.53 -5.95
CA ALA A 23 -28.77 4.07 -7.28
C ALA A 23 -29.83 4.38 -8.36
N ALA A 24 -31.07 4.58 -7.98
CA ALA A 24 -32.18 4.87 -8.91
C ALA A 24 -32.36 6.38 -9.16
N THR A 25 -32.20 7.18 -8.13
CA THR A 25 -32.48 8.63 -8.19
C THR A 25 -31.24 9.50 -8.27
N GLY A 26 -30.08 9.00 -7.81
CA GLY A 26 -28.85 9.76 -7.66
C GLY A 26 -28.87 10.71 -6.45
N GLU A 27 -29.91 10.64 -5.59
CA GLU A 27 -29.97 11.44 -4.37
C GLU A 27 -28.89 11.04 -3.38
N GLN A 28 -28.21 12.00 -2.78
CA GLN A 28 -27.23 11.76 -1.73
C GLN A 28 -27.97 11.33 -0.44
N LEU A 29 -27.67 10.10 0.02
CA LEU A 29 -28.26 9.54 1.23
C LEU A 29 -27.47 9.97 2.47
N TRP A 30 -26.14 9.91 2.41
CA TRP A 30 -25.25 10.37 3.46
C TRP A 30 -23.87 10.75 2.91
N ARG A 31 -23.13 11.52 3.72
CA ARG A 31 -21.74 11.89 3.46
C ARG A 31 -20.99 11.91 4.80
N THR A 32 -19.88 11.18 4.87
CA THR A 32 -19.03 11.12 6.06
C THR A 32 -17.63 11.62 5.74
N GLN A 33 -17.18 12.66 6.43
CA GLN A 33 -15.82 13.17 6.34
C GLN A 33 -14.90 12.26 7.16
N LYS A 34 -13.89 11.67 6.53
CA LYS A 34 -12.95 10.74 7.18
C LYS A 34 -11.75 11.47 7.81
N ALA A 35 -11.27 12.50 7.15
CA ALA A 35 -10.14 13.32 7.57
C ALA A 35 -10.22 14.73 6.96
N ASP A 36 -9.44 15.68 7.46
CA ASP A 36 -9.36 17.02 6.90
C ASP A 36 -8.47 17.01 5.64
N TYR A 37 -9.09 17.24 4.47
CA TYR A 37 -8.36 17.30 3.20
C TYR A 37 -7.36 18.48 3.13
N ARG A 38 -7.48 19.48 4.00
CA ARG A 38 -6.51 20.58 4.10
C ARG A 38 -5.17 20.13 4.70
N GLU A 39 -5.18 18.99 5.38
CA GLU A 39 -4.00 18.29 5.86
C GLU A 39 -3.48 17.27 4.84
N ALA A 40 -3.85 17.44 3.56
CA ALA A 40 -3.52 16.63 2.40
C ALA A 40 -4.18 15.25 2.32
N PHE A 41 -4.99 14.84 3.28
CA PHE A 41 -5.75 13.59 3.17
C PHE A 41 -6.68 13.61 1.96
N THR A 42 -6.66 12.53 1.19
CA THR A 42 -7.46 12.40 -0.03
C THR A 42 -7.81 10.94 -0.32
N HIS A 43 -8.61 10.72 -1.37
CA HIS A 43 -8.84 9.39 -1.91
C HIS A 43 -8.50 9.35 -3.40
N SER A 44 -7.75 8.33 -3.80
CA SER A 44 -7.60 7.89 -5.19
C SER A 44 -8.29 6.53 -5.42
N ALA A 45 -8.39 5.70 -4.38
CA ALA A 45 -9.12 4.44 -4.38
C ALA A 45 -10.60 4.61 -4.07
N GLY A 46 -11.44 3.74 -4.63
CA GLY A 46 -12.85 3.63 -4.21
C GLY A 46 -13.04 2.65 -3.05
N PRO A 47 -14.23 2.65 -2.43
CA PRO A 47 -14.58 1.71 -1.38
C PRO A 47 -14.88 0.32 -1.94
N ILE A 48 -14.91 -0.68 -1.05
CA ILE A 48 -15.54 -2.00 -1.26
C ILE A 48 -16.65 -2.19 -0.23
N VAL A 49 -17.56 -3.12 -0.50
CA VAL A 49 -18.50 -3.61 0.51
C VAL A 49 -18.15 -5.04 0.87
N ALA A 50 -17.85 -5.27 2.14
CA ALA A 50 -17.43 -6.56 2.68
C ALA A 50 -18.30 -6.91 3.89
N ASN A 51 -19.03 -8.03 3.82
CA ASN A 51 -19.93 -8.49 4.89
C ASN A 51 -20.83 -7.38 5.45
N GLY A 52 -21.42 -6.53 4.56
CA GLY A 52 -22.31 -5.44 4.95
C GLY A 52 -21.62 -4.29 5.67
N VAL A 53 -20.33 -4.05 5.41
CA VAL A 53 -19.57 -2.89 5.85
C VAL A 53 -18.95 -2.22 4.62
N VAL A 54 -19.05 -0.91 4.52
CA VAL A 54 -18.38 -0.11 3.49
C VAL A 54 -16.96 0.17 3.96
N VAL A 55 -15.96 -0.39 3.28
CA VAL A 55 -14.56 -0.29 3.69
C VAL A 55 -13.77 0.54 2.70
N SER A 56 -12.95 1.45 3.20
CA SER A 56 -12.13 2.34 2.39
C SER A 56 -10.83 2.69 3.11
N GLY A 57 -9.72 2.66 2.37
CA GLY A 57 -8.47 3.26 2.81
C GLY A 57 -8.47 4.78 2.64
N ILE A 58 -7.32 5.40 2.88
CA ILE A 58 -7.07 6.82 2.64
C ILE A 58 -5.62 6.99 2.17
N ASN A 59 -5.33 8.08 1.49
CA ASN A 59 -3.98 8.47 1.07
C ASN A 59 -3.71 9.95 1.34
N GLY A 60 -2.49 10.41 1.05
CA GLY A 60 -2.04 11.77 1.34
C GLY A 60 -1.42 11.92 2.72
N CYS A 61 -1.05 10.83 3.36
CA CYS A 61 -0.41 10.79 4.68
C CYS A 61 1.10 11.09 4.60
N GLU A 62 1.48 11.87 3.62
CA GLU A 62 2.84 12.33 3.38
C GLU A 62 3.22 13.50 4.27
N LEU A 63 2.21 14.15 4.85
CA LEU A 63 2.37 15.32 5.66
C LEU A 63 2.26 14.97 7.16
N PHE A 64 3.04 14.02 7.60
CA PHE A 64 3.32 13.73 9.01
C PHE A 64 2.18 14.09 9.96
N THR A 65 1.09 13.34 9.88
CA THR A 65 0.02 13.39 10.86
C THR A 65 0.30 12.32 11.90
N GLU A 66 0.03 12.62 13.16
CA GLU A 66 0.31 11.75 14.30
C GLU A 66 -0.28 10.33 14.14
N ASP A 67 -1.37 10.19 13.38
CA ASP A 67 -2.08 8.93 13.15
C ASP A 67 -1.69 8.23 11.84
N GLY A 68 -0.92 8.87 10.96
CA GLY A 68 -0.56 8.33 9.65
C GLY A 68 -1.78 8.04 8.77
N CYS A 69 -1.66 7.08 7.87
CA CYS A 69 -2.77 6.57 7.08
C CYS A 69 -3.57 5.48 7.81
N PHE A 70 -4.78 5.25 7.33
CA PHE A 70 -5.70 4.32 7.98
C PHE A 70 -6.71 3.72 6.99
N ILE A 71 -7.31 2.61 7.40
CA ILE A 71 -8.46 1.97 6.76
C ILE A 71 -9.64 2.12 7.69
N THR A 72 -10.84 2.42 7.15
CA THR A 72 -12.08 2.55 7.94
C THR A 72 -13.18 1.66 7.42
N GLY A 73 -14.01 1.18 8.32
CA GLY A 73 -15.28 0.52 8.02
C GLY A 73 -16.46 1.38 8.44
N HIS A 74 -17.48 1.45 7.59
CA HIS A 74 -18.66 2.29 7.80
C HIS A 74 -19.96 1.49 7.64
N ASP A 75 -20.95 1.88 8.39
CA ASP A 75 -22.32 1.39 8.23
C ASP A 75 -22.89 1.83 6.87
N PRO A 76 -23.41 0.93 6.04
CA PRO A 76 -23.87 1.26 4.69
C PRO A 76 -25.16 2.10 4.67
N ASP A 77 -25.93 2.14 5.75
CA ASP A 77 -27.19 2.88 5.82
C ASP A 77 -27.02 4.27 6.37
N THR A 78 -26.11 4.47 7.31
CA THR A 78 -25.93 5.74 8.03
C THR A 78 -24.64 6.46 7.69
N GLY A 79 -23.61 5.75 7.19
CA GLY A 79 -22.26 6.25 6.99
C GLY A 79 -21.45 6.40 8.27
N GLU A 80 -21.97 5.94 9.42
CA GLU A 80 -21.25 5.97 10.70
C GLU A 80 -19.95 5.16 10.61
N GLU A 81 -18.83 5.72 11.09
CA GLU A 81 -17.57 5.00 11.19
C GLU A 81 -17.65 3.97 12.32
N LEU A 82 -17.57 2.69 11.95
CA LEU A 82 -17.66 1.57 12.89
C LEU A 82 -16.31 1.22 13.49
N TRP A 83 -15.25 1.37 12.71
CA TRP A 83 -13.88 1.08 13.12
C TRP A 83 -12.86 1.81 12.25
N ARG A 84 -11.66 1.98 12.82
CA ARG A 84 -10.49 2.56 12.16
C ARG A 84 -9.25 1.75 12.50
N THR A 85 -8.45 1.38 11.50
CA THR A 85 -7.20 0.64 11.65
C THR A 85 -6.06 1.44 11.03
N SER A 86 -5.04 1.78 11.83
CA SER A 86 -3.84 2.45 11.33
C SER A 86 -3.06 1.53 10.39
N THR A 87 -2.45 2.12 9.36
CA THR A 87 -1.52 1.44 8.46
C THR A 87 -0.06 1.58 8.91
N LEU A 88 0.17 2.29 10.00
CA LEU A 88 1.47 2.39 10.67
C LEU A 88 1.40 1.71 12.05
N ALA A 89 2.53 1.17 12.50
CA ALA A 89 2.63 0.57 13.82
C ALA A 89 2.43 1.62 14.92
N LEU A 90 1.49 1.34 15.83
CA LEU A 90 1.12 2.24 16.94
C LEU A 90 2.03 2.05 18.15
N PRO A 91 2.15 3.08 19.03
CA PRO A 91 3.07 3.07 20.17
C PRO A 91 2.97 1.87 21.11
N ASP A 92 1.78 1.31 21.25
CA ASP A 92 1.51 0.21 22.20
C ASP A 92 1.71 -1.19 21.57
N THR A 93 2.31 -1.26 20.37
CA THR A 93 2.57 -2.52 19.67
C THR A 93 4.06 -2.84 19.60
N PRO A 94 4.46 -4.13 19.59
CA PRO A 94 5.87 -4.51 19.42
C PRO A 94 6.47 -3.98 18.11
N GLU A 95 5.66 -3.88 17.08
CA GLU A 95 6.02 -3.41 15.74
C GLU A 95 6.42 -1.95 15.70
N TYR A 96 6.06 -1.16 16.74
CA TYR A 96 6.44 0.24 16.87
C TYR A 96 7.96 0.45 16.79
N ALA A 97 8.74 -0.47 17.34
CA ALA A 97 10.19 -0.42 17.34
C ALA A 97 10.81 -0.52 15.91
N THR A 98 10.05 -0.98 14.92
CA THR A 98 10.52 -1.11 13.53
C THR A 98 10.72 0.23 12.83
N TRP A 99 10.32 1.32 13.46
CA TRP A 99 10.53 2.70 13.00
C TRP A 99 11.80 3.35 13.57
N GLY A 100 12.65 2.58 14.26
CA GLY A 100 13.84 3.10 14.90
C GLY A 100 13.55 4.26 15.86
N ASP A 101 14.41 5.27 15.83
CA ASP A 101 14.31 6.46 16.70
C ASP A 101 13.44 7.59 16.09
N VAL A 102 12.74 7.33 14.97
CA VAL A 102 11.87 8.34 14.35
C VAL A 102 10.68 8.64 15.26
N SER A 103 10.51 9.92 15.60
CA SER A 103 9.40 10.35 16.45
C SER A 103 8.05 10.14 15.76
N PRO A 104 6.95 9.88 16.51
CA PRO A 104 5.64 9.55 15.93
C PRO A 104 5.11 10.60 14.95
N ASP A 105 5.33 11.88 15.23
CA ASP A 105 4.95 13.02 14.42
C ASP A 105 5.73 13.15 13.09
N ARG A 106 6.73 12.28 12.88
CA ARG A 106 7.55 12.22 11.68
C ARG A 106 7.45 10.90 10.91
N ARG A 107 6.56 10.01 11.34
CA ARG A 107 6.26 8.75 10.65
C ARG A 107 5.19 9.01 9.61
N GLY A 108 5.49 8.73 8.35
CA GLY A 108 4.56 8.95 7.25
C GLY A 108 4.56 7.80 6.25
N GLY A 109 3.59 7.81 5.35
CA GLY A 109 3.39 6.74 4.37
C GLY A 109 2.34 5.72 4.80
N GLY A 110 2.42 4.52 4.25
CA GLY A 110 1.40 3.49 4.45
C GLY A 110 0.06 3.81 3.79
N ASP A 111 0.09 4.66 2.76
CA ASP A 111 -1.08 5.08 2.01
C ASP A 111 -1.84 3.89 1.42
N ILE A 112 -3.17 3.99 1.38
CA ILE A 112 -4.04 3.06 0.69
C ILE A 112 -4.65 3.77 -0.51
N TRP A 113 -3.96 3.73 -1.63
CA TRP A 113 -4.38 4.45 -2.84
C TRP A 113 -4.95 3.55 -3.93
N ILE A 114 -5.01 2.22 -3.68
CA ILE A 114 -5.69 1.23 -4.51
C ILE A 114 -6.77 0.52 -3.70
N THR A 115 -7.87 0.20 -4.37
CA THR A 115 -9.02 -0.51 -3.77
C THR A 115 -8.62 -1.89 -3.27
N GLY A 116 -9.12 -2.27 -2.08
CA GLY A 116 -8.91 -3.60 -1.51
C GLY A 116 -9.71 -4.71 -2.18
N SER A 117 -9.46 -5.93 -1.75
CA SER A 117 -10.19 -7.15 -2.18
C SER A 117 -10.88 -7.81 -0.99
N TYR A 118 -11.99 -8.48 -1.23
CA TYR A 118 -12.74 -9.21 -0.20
C TYR A 118 -12.91 -10.69 -0.56
N ASP A 119 -12.57 -11.57 0.37
CA ASP A 119 -12.85 -13.00 0.30
C ASP A 119 -14.04 -13.36 1.23
N PRO A 120 -15.25 -13.60 0.68
CA PRO A 120 -16.40 -13.93 1.49
C PRO A 120 -16.34 -15.32 2.16
N ALA A 121 -15.49 -16.23 1.65
CA ALA A 121 -15.35 -17.57 2.23
C ALA A 121 -14.50 -17.55 3.50
N LEU A 122 -13.48 -16.68 3.55
CA LEU A 122 -12.61 -16.48 4.71
C LEU A 122 -13.08 -15.34 5.62
N ASP A 123 -14.01 -14.50 5.14
CA ASP A 123 -14.44 -13.26 5.76
C ASP A 123 -13.26 -12.35 6.07
N LEU A 124 -12.39 -12.15 5.07
CA LEU A 124 -11.19 -11.31 5.12
C LEU A 124 -11.17 -10.28 4.00
N ILE A 125 -10.76 -9.07 4.33
CA ILE A 125 -10.44 -8.01 3.37
C ILE A 125 -8.92 -7.82 3.30
N TYR A 126 -8.43 -7.54 2.10
CA TYR A 126 -6.99 -7.38 1.86
C TYR A 126 -6.70 -6.01 1.26
N PHE A 127 -5.73 -5.32 1.84
CA PHE A 127 -5.23 -4.04 1.34
C PHE A 127 -3.72 -4.09 1.19
N GLY A 128 -3.21 -3.32 0.24
CA GLY A 128 -1.80 -3.02 0.13
C GLY A 128 -1.50 -1.65 0.69
N THR A 129 -0.46 -1.55 1.48
CA THR A 129 0.07 -0.28 1.96
C THR A 129 1.24 0.17 1.10
N SER A 130 1.37 1.47 0.92
CA SER A 130 2.49 2.08 0.22
C SER A 130 3.76 2.16 1.07
N GLN A 131 4.81 2.72 0.50
CA GLN A 131 6.12 2.90 1.12
C GLN A 131 6.10 3.89 2.29
N PRO A 132 7.16 3.90 3.14
CA PRO A 132 7.35 4.95 4.14
C PRO A 132 7.75 6.27 3.49
N LYS A 133 7.48 7.39 4.15
CA LYS A 133 7.76 8.76 3.68
C LYS A 133 8.71 9.50 4.63
N PRO A 134 9.60 10.33 4.10
CA PRO A 134 10.07 10.45 2.70
C PRO A 134 10.60 9.13 2.15
N TRP A 135 10.69 8.96 0.80
CA TRP A 135 11.07 7.69 0.19
C TRP A 135 12.43 7.16 0.63
N ALA A 136 13.47 7.99 0.50
CA ALA A 136 14.82 7.56 0.86
C ALA A 136 14.98 7.40 2.39
N ALA A 137 15.46 6.25 2.82
CA ALA A 137 15.65 5.93 4.24
C ALA A 137 16.52 6.97 4.98
N PRO A 138 17.68 7.41 4.46
CA PRO A 138 18.48 8.43 5.14
C PRO A 138 17.77 9.78 5.25
N SER A 139 16.86 10.12 4.31
CA SER A 139 16.11 11.38 4.33
C SER A 139 15.05 11.42 5.45
N ARG A 140 14.61 10.27 5.94
CA ARG A 140 13.72 10.15 7.11
C ARG A 140 14.44 9.77 8.40
N GLY A 141 15.79 9.72 8.38
CA GLY A 141 16.62 9.39 9.56
C GLY A 141 16.61 7.89 9.90
N MET A 142 16.43 7.03 8.89
CA MET A 142 16.37 5.58 9.00
C MET A 142 17.42 4.91 8.12
N SER A 143 17.51 3.59 8.23
CA SER A 143 18.28 2.72 7.33
C SER A 143 17.36 1.68 6.69
N VAL A 144 17.87 0.90 5.75
CA VAL A 144 17.13 -0.25 5.17
C VAL A 144 16.90 -1.40 6.17
N GLU A 145 17.56 -1.38 7.31
CA GLU A 145 17.35 -2.34 8.41
C GLU A 145 16.09 -2.01 9.24
N ASP A 146 15.61 -0.78 9.16
CA ASP A 146 14.42 -0.31 9.87
C ASP A 146 13.17 -0.63 9.03
N ALA A 147 12.45 -1.66 9.40
CA ALA A 147 11.36 -2.20 8.59
C ALA A 147 10.18 -1.24 8.36
N ALA A 148 9.95 -0.28 9.23
CA ALA A 148 8.88 0.74 9.16
C ALA A 148 7.47 0.13 8.97
N LEU A 149 7.06 -0.80 9.86
CA LEU A 149 5.76 -1.48 9.76
C LEU A 149 4.59 -0.49 9.98
N TYR A 150 3.46 -0.62 9.26
CA TYR A 150 3.16 -1.67 8.24
C TYR A 150 3.25 -1.14 6.81
N THR A 151 4.23 -0.30 6.51
CA THR A 151 4.47 0.14 5.13
C THR A 151 4.86 -1.03 4.23
N ASN A 152 4.61 -0.91 2.93
CA ASN A 152 4.97 -1.90 1.92
C ASN A 152 4.48 -3.33 2.21
N SER A 153 3.26 -3.43 2.74
CA SER A 153 2.69 -4.68 3.26
C SER A 153 1.36 -5.03 2.60
N THR A 154 1.05 -6.31 2.60
CA THR A 154 -0.34 -6.78 2.50
C THR A 154 -0.90 -6.91 3.91
N LEU A 155 -2.04 -6.28 4.17
CA LEU A 155 -2.80 -6.39 5.41
C LEU A 155 -4.07 -7.19 5.16
N ALA A 156 -4.36 -8.17 6.02
CA ALA A 156 -5.64 -8.89 6.04
C ALA A 156 -6.42 -8.54 7.30
N LEU A 157 -7.62 -7.99 7.11
CA LEU A 157 -8.46 -7.48 8.20
C LEU A 157 -9.81 -8.18 8.25
N LYS A 158 -10.41 -8.22 9.43
CA LYS A 158 -11.82 -8.61 9.61
C LYS A 158 -12.74 -7.46 9.18
N PRO A 159 -13.68 -7.66 8.24
CA PRO A 159 -14.52 -6.57 7.73
C PRO A 159 -15.40 -5.92 8.80
N LYS A 160 -15.86 -6.68 9.82
CA LYS A 160 -16.75 -6.16 10.87
C LYS A 160 -16.06 -5.35 11.95
N THR A 161 -14.78 -5.56 12.18
CA THR A 161 -14.07 -4.97 13.33
C THR A 161 -12.81 -4.20 12.95
N GLY A 162 -12.29 -4.36 11.71
CA GLY A 162 -11.00 -3.81 11.30
C GLY A 162 -9.80 -4.50 11.95
N GLU A 163 -10.03 -5.59 12.69
CA GLU A 163 -8.96 -6.34 13.35
C GLU A 163 -7.97 -6.91 12.33
N LEU A 164 -6.66 -6.60 12.53
CA LEU A 164 -5.58 -7.15 11.72
C LEU A 164 -5.40 -8.63 12.07
N THR A 165 -5.68 -9.50 11.09
CA THR A 165 -5.56 -10.96 11.25
C THR A 165 -4.14 -11.41 10.96
N TRP A 166 -3.56 -10.90 9.87
CA TRP A 166 -2.18 -11.13 9.49
C TRP A 166 -1.68 -10.01 8.58
N TYR A 167 -0.36 -9.88 8.49
CA TYR A 167 0.31 -9.06 7.49
C TYR A 167 1.49 -9.80 6.87
N PHE A 168 1.88 -9.37 5.67
CA PHE A 168 3.12 -9.77 5.03
C PHE A 168 3.79 -8.53 4.46
N GLN A 169 4.99 -8.20 4.94
CA GLN A 169 5.76 -7.07 4.43
C GLN A 169 6.61 -7.54 3.25
N HIS A 170 6.38 -6.96 2.08
CA HIS A 170 7.04 -7.34 0.83
C HIS A 170 8.47 -6.80 0.77
N ILE A 171 8.67 -5.54 1.12
CA ILE A 171 9.96 -4.86 1.06
C ILE A 171 10.19 -4.14 2.39
N PRO A 172 10.83 -4.78 3.38
CA PRO A 172 11.26 -4.10 4.60
C PRO A 172 12.28 -3.00 4.30
N GLY A 173 12.24 -1.90 5.05
CA GLY A 173 13.23 -0.83 4.95
C GLY A 173 13.26 -0.12 3.58
N GLU A 174 12.12 -0.04 2.92
CA GLU A 174 11.98 0.51 1.57
C GLU A 174 12.60 1.92 1.48
N THR A 175 13.38 2.19 0.40
CA THR A 175 14.21 3.40 0.27
C THR A 175 14.20 4.03 -1.13
N ILE A 176 13.33 3.56 -2.05
CA ILE A 176 13.30 4.00 -3.44
C ILE A 176 11.94 4.57 -3.84
N ASP A 177 10.86 3.95 -3.48
CA ASP A 177 9.46 4.04 -3.91
C ASP A 177 9.01 2.76 -4.64
N MET A 178 9.47 1.59 -4.16
CA MET A 178 9.17 0.25 -4.72
C MET A 178 7.92 -0.36 -4.09
N GLU A 179 6.93 0.44 -3.83
CA GLU A 179 5.71 0.01 -3.14
C GLU A 179 4.99 -1.17 -3.82
N VAL A 180 4.49 -2.08 -2.99
CA VAL A 180 3.61 -3.19 -3.36
C VAL A 180 2.18 -2.87 -2.87
N GLY A 181 1.71 -1.66 -3.16
CA GLY A 181 0.43 -1.11 -2.71
C GLY A 181 -0.76 -1.41 -3.64
N PHE A 182 -0.58 -2.22 -4.69
CA PHE A 182 -1.53 -2.41 -5.79
C PHE A 182 -2.61 -3.45 -5.49
N GLU A 183 -3.29 -3.96 -6.52
CA GLU A 183 -4.38 -4.92 -6.38
C GLU A 183 -3.94 -6.24 -5.74
N ARG A 184 -4.83 -6.82 -4.94
CA ARG A 184 -4.71 -8.18 -4.41
C ARG A 184 -5.65 -9.09 -5.18
N ILE A 185 -5.08 -9.91 -6.07
CA ILE A 185 -5.81 -10.85 -6.91
C ILE A 185 -6.00 -12.14 -6.12
N LEU A 186 -7.25 -12.51 -5.89
CA LEU A 186 -7.61 -13.72 -5.14
C LEU A 186 -7.91 -14.87 -6.10
N ALA A 187 -7.18 -15.96 -5.95
CA ALA A 187 -7.31 -17.16 -6.78
C ALA A 187 -7.14 -18.42 -5.95
N ASP A 188 -7.77 -19.52 -6.36
CA ASP A 188 -7.45 -20.84 -5.85
C ASP A 188 -6.51 -21.53 -6.85
N ILE A 189 -5.28 -21.78 -6.42
CA ILE A 189 -4.24 -22.37 -7.27
C ILE A 189 -3.82 -23.69 -6.64
N ASP A 190 -3.98 -24.79 -7.37
CA ASP A 190 -3.68 -26.15 -6.89
C ASP A 190 -4.37 -26.50 -5.56
N GLY A 191 -5.57 -25.96 -5.32
CA GLY A 191 -6.35 -26.15 -4.10
C GLY A 191 -5.89 -25.30 -2.91
N ILE A 192 -4.94 -24.39 -3.11
CA ILE A 192 -4.45 -23.46 -2.10
C ILE A 192 -5.14 -22.10 -2.31
N PRO A 193 -5.79 -21.53 -1.27
CA PRO A 193 -6.30 -20.18 -1.33
C PRO A 193 -5.14 -19.20 -1.46
N THR A 194 -4.99 -18.60 -2.63
CA THR A 194 -3.82 -17.81 -3.02
C THR A 194 -4.17 -16.34 -3.20
N LEU A 195 -3.29 -15.47 -2.77
CA LEU A 195 -3.25 -14.04 -3.08
C LEU A 195 -2.04 -13.77 -3.97
N LEU A 196 -2.29 -13.10 -5.09
CA LEU A 196 -1.25 -12.64 -6.00
C LEU A 196 -1.21 -11.11 -5.99
N THR A 197 -0.01 -10.54 -6.00
CA THR A 197 0.19 -9.10 -6.16
C THR A 197 1.54 -8.83 -6.81
N VAL A 198 1.63 -7.72 -7.55
CA VAL A 198 2.89 -7.22 -8.12
C VAL A 198 3.00 -5.74 -7.76
N GLY A 199 4.18 -5.31 -7.40
CA GLY A 199 4.47 -3.92 -7.07
C GLY A 199 5.37 -3.23 -8.08
N LYS A 200 5.83 -2.05 -7.72
CA LYS A 200 6.86 -1.32 -8.45
C LYS A 200 8.19 -2.09 -8.48
N ASP A 201 8.37 -3.01 -7.53
CA ASP A 201 9.50 -3.96 -7.50
C ASP A 201 9.56 -4.88 -8.73
N GLY A 202 8.46 -5.04 -9.47
CA GLY A 202 8.36 -5.95 -10.60
C GLY A 202 8.37 -7.42 -10.20
N ILE A 203 8.09 -7.73 -8.94
CA ILE A 203 8.05 -9.09 -8.40
C ILE A 203 6.60 -9.53 -8.21
N LEU A 204 6.25 -10.67 -8.81
CA LEU A 204 4.97 -11.33 -8.53
C LEU A 204 5.08 -12.12 -7.23
N TRP A 205 4.42 -11.65 -6.21
CA TRP A 205 4.32 -12.30 -4.91
C TRP A 205 3.13 -13.25 -4.85
N LYS A 206 3.35 -14.43 -4.30
CA LYS A 206 2.33 -15.45 -4.07
C LYS A 206 2.26 -15.79 -2.60
N LEU A 207 1.12 -15.50 -1.97
CA LEU A 207 0.89 -15.74 -0.54
C LEU A 207 -0.32 -16.66 -0.35
N ASN A 208 -0.35 -17.40 0.75
CA ASN A 208 -1.57 -18.03 1.23
C ASN A 208 -2.49 -16.94 1.80
N ARG A 209 -3.64 -16.69 1.17
CA ARG A 209 -4.53 -15.60 1.58
C ARG A 209 -5.27 -15.85 2.90
N GLN A 210 -5.25 -17.09 3.41
CA GLN A 210 -5.84 -17.40 4.71
C GLN A 210 -4.89 -17.07 5.86
N THR A 211 -3.58 -17.29 5.68
CA THR A 211 -2.59 -17.22 6.77
C THR A 211 -1.54 -16.13 6.61
N GLY A 212 -1.37 -15.59 5.41
CA GLY A 212 -0.30 -14.67 5.06
C GLY A 212 1.04 -15.36 4.75
N ASP A 213 1.11 -16.68 4.86
CA ASP A 213 2.34 -17.41 4.61
C ASP A 213 2.82 -17.22 3.18
N TYR A 214 4.12 -16.99 3.04
CA TYR A 214 4.81 -16.97 1.75
C TYR A 214 4.71 -18.32 1.05
N ILE A 215 4.38 -18.30 -0.24
CA ILE A 215 4.36 -19.52 -1.08
C ILE A 215 5.46 -19.48 -2.12
N ASP A 216 5.56 -18.39 -2.88
CA ASP A 216 6.53 -18.24 -3.97
C ASP A 216 6.63 -16.78 -4.42
N LEU A 217 7.65 -16.48 -5.19
CA LEU A 217 7.78 -15.23 -5.92
C LEU A 217 8.38 -15.46 -7.31
N LEU A 218 8.15 -14.52 -8.23
CA LEU A 218 8.68 -14.57 -9.58
C LEU A 218 8.99 -13.15 -10.07
N ASP A 219 10.19 -12.95 -10.57
CA ASP A 219 10.53 -11.72 -11.30
C ASP A 219 9.69 -11.64 -12.58
N THR A 220 8.93 -10.56 -12.75
CA THR A 220 8.13 -10.30 -13.96
C THR A 220 8.92 -9.53 -15.02
N MET A 221 10.08 -9.00 -14.62
CA MET A 221 11.00 -8.24 -15.45
C MET A 221 12.42 -8.31 -14.86
N ASP A 222 13.41 -7.88 -15.62
CA ASP A 222 14.76 -7.70 -15.10
C ASP A 222 14.79 -6.58 -14.05
N GLN A 223 15.43 -6.83 -12.92
CA GLN A 223 15.62 -5.85 -11.85
C GLN A 223 17.09 -5.85 -11.37
N THR A 224 17.54 -4.70 -10.88
CA THR A 224 18.91 -4.49 -10.42
C THR A 224 18.97 -3.98 -8.98
N ILE A 225 17.87 -4.08 -8.23
CA ILE A 225 17.73 -3.48 -6.90
C ILE A 225 18.06 -4.50 -5.82
N PHE A 226 17.54 -5.71 -5.99
CA PHE A 226 17.55 -6.72 -4.95
C PHE A 226 18.33 -7.97 -5.35
N GLU A 227 18.99 -8.57 -4.37
CA GLU A 227 19.31 -9.99 -4.35
C GLU A 227 18.10 -10.72 -3.77
N VAL A 228 17.55 -11.66 -4.55
CA VAL A 228 16.28 -12.33 -4.21
C VAL A 228 16.57 -13.74 -3.67
N ASP A 229 16.21 -14.01 -2.42
CA ASP A 229 16.13 -15.37 -1.91
C ASP A 229 14.70 -15.91 -2.11
N ARG A 230 14.48 -16.56 -3.24
CA ARG A 230 13.20 -17.15 -3.58
C ARG A 230 12.76 -18.25 -2.62
N ALA A 231 13.68 -18.96 -2.00
CA ALA A 231 13.33 -20.04 -1.08
C ALA A 231 12.80 -19.49 0.25
N ALA A 232 13.38 -18.39 0.71
CA ALA A 232 12.96 -17.73 1.95
C ALA A 232 11.86 -16.67 1.71
N GLY A 233 11.68 -16.18 0.48
CA GLY A 233 10.78 -15.08 0.18
C GLY A 233 11.29 -13.73 0.69
N THR A 234 12.61 -13.55 0.69
CA THR A 234 13.26 -12.33 1.21
C THR A 234 14.08 -11.63 0.13
N LEU A 235 14.20 -10.32 0.30
CA LEU A 235 14.95 -9.42 -0.56
C LEU A 235 16.07 -8.77 0.23
N ALA A 236 17.27 -8.68 -0.35
CA ALA A 236 18.35 -7.87 0.17
C ALA A 236 18.71 -6.78 -0.85
N TYR A 237 18.82 -5.53 -0.40
CA TYR A 237 19.24 -4.45 -1.28
C TYR A 237 20.68 -4.63 -1.75
N ARG A 238 20.94 -4.24 -2.99
CA ARG A 238 22.32 -4.04 -3.47
C ARG A 238 23.05 -3.05 -2.56
N SER A 239 24.31 -3.31 -2.24
CA SER A 239 25.06 -2.59 -1.19
C SER A 239 25.15 -1.07 -1.41
N ASP A 240 25.28 -0.61 -2.65
CA ASP A 240 25.32 0.82 -2.96
C ASP A 240 23.99 1.55 -2.71
N ILE A 241 22.85 0.80 -2.70
CA ILE A 241 21.54 1.32 -2.31
C ILE A 241 21.37 1.23 -0.79
N ALA A 242 21.75 0.10 -0.19
CA ALA A 242 21.63 -0.11 1.25
C ALA A 242 22.46 0.87 2.08
N ASP A 243 23.67 1.17 1.62
CA ASP A 243 24.64 2.01 2.31
C ASP A 243 24.53 3.51 1.94
N ALA A 244 23.63 3.86 0.98
CA ALA A 244 23.49 5.22 0.49
C ALA A 244 23.15 6.22 1.59
N GLN A 245 23.88 7.35 1.60
CA GLN A 245 23.68 8.48 2.51
C GLN A 245 23.14 9.69 1.74
N ILE A 246 22.83 10.76 2.46
CA ILE A 246 22.46 12.05 1.86
C ILE A 246 23.55 12.49 0.88
N GLY A 247 23.16 12.73 -0.38
CA GLY A 247 24.03 13.15 -1.47
C GLY A 247 24.66 12.04 -2.32
N ASP A 248 24.50 10.76 -1.93
CA ASP A 248 24.99 9.63 -2.72
C ASP A 248 23.98 9.30 -3.83
N THR A 249 24.46 9.19 -5.07
CA THR A 249 23.59 8.83 -6.20
C THR A 249 23.70 7.34 -6.52
N TYR A 250 22.56 6.69 -6.66
CA TYR A 250 22.46 5.31 -7.11
C TYR A 250 21.40 5.14 -8.20
N THR A 251 21.53 4.09 -9.01
CA THR A 251 20.57 3.74 -10.05
C THR A 251 19.73 2.55 -9.63
N ALA A 252 18.42 2.67 -9.75
CA ALA A 252 17.43 1.61 -9.53
C ALA A 252 16.71 1.26 -10.84
N CYS A 253 16.67 -0.02 -11.20
CA CYS A 253 15.88 -0.57 -12.29
C CYS A 253 15.12 -1.80 -11.78
N PRO A 254 13.77 -1.77 -11.77
CA PRO A 254 12.89 -0.66 -12.14
C PRO A 254 13.08 0.58 -11.25
N GLY A 255 12.71 1.75 -11.80
CA GLY A 255 12.76 3.03 -11.08
C GLY A 255 11.47 3.34 -10.31
N ILE A 256 11.27 4.59 -9.90
CA ILE A 256 10.13 5.04 -9.09
C ILE A 256 8.75 4.82 -9.74
N TYR A 257 8.68 4.71 -11.06
CA TYR A 257 7.44 4.31 -11.74
C TYR A 257 7.23 2.79 -11.77
N GLY A 258 8.25 2.04 -11.37
CA GLY A 258 8.22 0.63 -11.09
C GLY A 258 8.15 -0.29 -12.28
N GLY A 259 8.05 -1.56 -11.97
CA GLY A 259 7.68 -2.62 -12.88
C GLY A 259 6.18 -2.62 -13.13
N HIS A 260 5.38 -2.73 -12.09
CA HIS A 260 3.92 -2.55 -12.15
C HIS A 260 3.52 -1.26 -11.43
N ASN A 261 2.38 -0.68 -11.81
CA ASN A 261 1.86 0.54 -11.20
C ASN A 261 0.32 0.47 -11.16
N TRP A 262 -0.37 1.61 -11.08
CA TRP A 262 -1.83 1.74 -10.91
C TRP A 262 -2.69 1.12 -12.04
N GLN A 263 -2.11 0.78 -13.17
CA GLN A 263 -2.82 0.12 -14.26
C GLN A 263 -3.15 -1.33 -13.86
N SER A 264 -4.44 -1.63 -13.71
CA SER A 264 -4.87 -2.93 -13.20
C SER A 264 -4.49 -4.10 -14.07
N GLY A 265 -4.05 -5.19 -13.45
CA GLY A 265 -3.92 -6.49 -14.06
C GLY A 265 -5.27 -7.20 -14.24
N THR A 266 -5.23 -8.34 -14.90
CA THR A 266 -6.40 -9.19 -15.09
C THR A 266 -6.04 -10.67 -14.91
N TYR A 267 -6.88 -11.41 -14.21
CA TYR A 267 -6.73 -12.85 -14.02
C TYR A 267 -7.86 -13.63 -14.71
N ASP A 268 -7.48 -14.51 -15.66
CA ASP A 268 -8.38 -15.47 -16.26
C ASP A 268 -8.40 -16.77 -15.43
N ALA A 269 -9.39 -16.92 -14.59
CA ALA A 269 -9.53 -18.08 -13.71
C ALA A 269 -9.76 -19.40 -14.48
N THR A 270 -10.25 -19.35 -15.73
CA THR A 270 -10.50 -20.54 -16.54
C THR A 270 -9.20 -21.12 -17.12
N ARG A 271 -8.26 -20.24 -17.47
CA ARG A 271 -6.97 -20.62 -18.08
C ARG A 271 -5.81 -20.52 -17.11
N HIS A 272 -6.03 -19.99 -15.90
CA HIS A 272 -4.99 -19.67 -14.91
C HIS A 272 -3.92 -18.73 -15.47
N LEU A 273 -4.35 -17.70 -16.21
CA LEU A 273 -3.45 -16.71 -16.79
C LEU A 273 -3.61 -15.37 -16.09
N LEU A 274 -2.49 -14.78 -15.73
CA LEU A 274 -2.41 -13.43 -15.19
C LEU A 274 -1.80 -12.51 -16.27
N PHE A 275 -2.48 -11.43 -16.60
CA PHE A 275 -2.01 -10.38 -17.50
C PHE A 275 -1.70 -9.13 -16.69
N LEU A 276 -0.47 -8.67 -16.78
CA LEU A 276 0.04 -7.52 -16.02
C LEU A 276 0.63 -6.49 -16.98
N PRO A 277 0.21 -5.23 -16.95
CA PRO A 277 0.95 -4.15 -17.59
C PRO A 277 2.21 -3.86 -16.76
N VAL A 278 3.36 -3.80 -17.42
CA VAL A 278 4.64 -3.51 -16.77
C VAL A 278 5.35 -2.35 -17.46
N HIS A 279 6.11 -1.59 -16.70
CA HIS A 279 6.96 -0.49 -17.14
C HIS A 279 8.43 -0.93 -17.11
N GLN A 280 9.23 -0.49 -18.08
CA GLN A 280 10.67 -0.72 -18.13
C GLN A 280 11.39 0.62 -18.05
N LEU A 281 11.39 1.20 -16.87
CA LEU A 281 12.02 2.50 -16.57
C LEU A 281 13.00 2.33 -15.42
N CYS A 282 14.12 3.03 -15.51
CA CYS A 282 15.08 3.19 -14.41
C CYS A 282 14.97 4.57 -13.78
N SER A 283 15.51 4.73 -12.59
CA SER A 283 15.67 6.04 -11.97
C SER A 283 17.05 6.15 -11.33
N ASP A 284 17.71 7.29 -11.55
CA ASP A 284 18.81 7.72 -10.70
C ASP A 284 18.21 8.47 -9.51
N MET A 285 18.63 8.13 -8.31
CA MET A 285 18.15 8.73 -7.07
C MET A 285 19.32 9.28 -6.25
N THR A 286 19.09 10.46 -5.69
CA THR A 286 20.06 11.09 -4.77
C THR A 286 19.27 11.52 -3.52
N PRO A 287 19.39 10.81 -2.38
CA PRO A 287 18.77 11.21 -1.12
C PRO A 287 19.21 12.63 -0.72
N ARG A 288 18.29 13.42 -0.19
CA ARG A 288 18.53 14.78 0.28
C ARG A 288 17.89 15.05 1.62
N GLU A 289 18.38 16.02 2.33
CA GLU A 289 17.72 16.54 3.53
C GLU A 289 16.32 17.07 3.19
N VAL A 290 15.39 16.82 4.07
CA VAL A 290 13.98 17.23 3.94
C VAL A 290 13.56 17.99 5.19
N ASP A 291 12.91 19.13 5.00
CA ASP A 291 12.17 19.76 6.08
C ASP A 291 10.89 18.93 6.36
N LEU A 292 10.88 18.27 7.49
CA LEU A 292 9.77 17.43 7.96
C LEU A 292 8.69 18.25 8.68
N GLY A 293 8.58 19.55 8.40
CA GLY A 293 7.51 20.40 8.90
C GLY A 293 6.15 20.12 8.24
N PRO A 294 5.05 20.67 8.78
CA PRO A 294 3.73 20.56 8.18
C PRO A 294 3.73 21.00 6.72
N GLY A 295 3.24 20.16 5.82
CA GLY A 295 3.27 20.40 4.36
C GLY A 295 4.61 20.11 3.69
N GLY A 296 5.62 19.73 4.46
CA GLY A 296 6.93 19.27 3.98
C GLY A 296 6.92 17.79 3.61
N GLY A 297 8.08 17.19 3.49
CA GLY A 297 8.26 15.77 3.24
C GLY A 297 8.64 15.48 1.80
N GLY A 298 7.76 15.60 0.88
CA GLY A 298 8.04 15.27 -0.51
C GLY A 298 8.73 13.91 -0.67
N TYR A 299 9.49 13.74 -1.72
CA TYR A 299 10.12 12.46 -2.03
C TYR A 299 11.38 12.14 -1.21
N GLY A 300 12.02 13.13 -0.63
CA GLY A 300 13.29 12.95 0.09
C GLY A 300 14.46 12.60 -0.81
N ALA A 301 14.32 12.74 -2.11
CA ALA A 301 15.37 12.47 -3.09
C ALA A 301 15.19 13.36 -4.34
N ASP A 302 16.30 13.69 -4.99
CA ASP A 302 16.28 14.14 -6.37
C ASP A 302 16.23 12.90 -7.28
N VAL A 303 15.37 12.93 -8.30
CA VAL A 303 15.09 11.76 -9.14
C VAL A 303 15.17 12.12 -10.62
N ALA A 304 15.87 11.30 -11.39
CA ALA A 304 15.86 11.35 -12.85
C ALA A 304 15.41 9.99 -13.40
N THR A 305 14.35 9.96 -14.23
CA THR A 305 13.78 8.73 -14.77
C THR A 305 14.01 8.65 -16.28
N TYR A 306 14.36 7.46 -16.76
CA TYR A 306 14.65 7.17 -18.16
C TYR A 306 14.30 5.73 -18.53
N PRO A 307 14.12 5.40 -19.83
CA PRO A 307 13.91 4.03 -20.27
C PRO A 307 15.05 3.11 -19.85
N MET A 308 14.69 1.88 -19.46
CA MET A 308 15.68 0.84 -19.17
C MET A 308 16.52 0.57 -20.43
N PRO A 309 17.86 0.51 -20.34
CA PRO A 309 18.75 0.33 -21.47
C PRO A 309 18.57 -0.98 -22.20
#